data_327950c3d5dc456dd48f8b63b8fd55c1
#
_entry.id   327950c3d5dc456dd48f8b63b8fd55c1
#
_cell.length_a   1.000
_cell.length_b   1.000
_cell.length_c   1.000
_cell.angle_alpha   90.00
_cell.angle_beta   90.00
_cell.angle_gamma   90.00
#
_symmetry.space_group_name_H-M   'P 1'
#
loop_
_entity.id
_entity.type
_entity.pdbx_description
1 polymer ?
#
loop_
_entity_poly.entity_id
_entity_poly.type
_entity_poly.pdbx_seq_one_letter_code
_entity_poly.pdbx_strand_id
1 'polypeptide(L)'
;MSCRAGFVWESPQHFNRYIEDCGVSCELVTPHMLAAPFFRSMLNCLIIPTGFGNPAYCRLLPALRASSKRIEKFVENGGNLLVFGAAINRADAYDWLPFPVTYHHDCHPRRIDCSLSPVTGSLVEDYDPENIECDGIFPMHEGDAAGNSSEGAILIEKTIGKGKIIVTSIHEFPSRTFLKTFCSSGELTPF
;
A
#
# COMPACT_ATOMS: atom_id res chain seq x y z
N MET A 1 -11.63 -12.54 -16.12
CA MET A 1 -12.21 -12.28 -14.77
C MET A 1 -11.83 -10.86 -14.38
N SER A 2 -12.74 -10.07 -13.80
CA SER A 2 -12.40 -8.72 -13.34
C SER A 2 -11.49 -8.84 -12.11
N CYS A 3 -10.40 -8.05 -12.06
CA CYS A 3 -9.52 -7.92 -10.91
C CYS A 3 -10.31 -7.33 -9.71
N ARG A 4 -10.08 -7.85 -8.51
CA ARG A 4 -10.76 -7.42 -7.28
C ARG A 4 -9.76 -6.91 -6.25
N ALA A 5 -9.90 -5.64 -5.87
CA ALA A 5 -9.14 -5.03 -4.80
C ALA A 5 -9.98 -4.88 -3.53
N GLY A 6 -9.40 -5.15 -2.36
CA GLY A 6 -9.94 -4.76 -1.07
C GLY A 6 -9.32 -3.43 -0.64
N PHE A 7 -10.13 -2.40 -0.54
CA PHE A 7 -9.71 -1.10 -0.01
C PHE A 7 -10.01 -1.03 1.49
N VAL A 8 -8.98 -0.86 2.30
CA VAL A 8 -9.09 -1.00 3.75
C VAL A 8 -9.26 0.36 4.42
N TRP A 9 -10.50 0.70 4.81
CA TRP A 9 -10.82 1.95 5.51
C TRP A 9 -12.12 1.84 6.31
N GLU A 10 -12.42 2.84 7.15
CA GLU A 10 -13.66 2.85 7.97
C GLU A 10 -14.92 3.11 7.14
N SER A 11 -14.80 3.86 6.04
CA SER A 11 -15.90 4.26 5.16
C SER A 11 -15.40 4.44 3.72
N PRO A 12 -16.30 4.47 2.71
CA PRO A 12 -15.91 4.76 1.34
C PRO A 12 -15.19 6.11 1.22
N GLN A 13 -14.14 6.15 0.40
CA GLN A 13 -13.32 7.31 0.10
C GLN A 13 -13.33 7.61 -1.40
N HIS A 14 -12.87 8.78 -1.80
CA HIS A 14 -12.68 9.09 -3.22
C HIS A 14 -11.75 8.10 -3.92
N PHE A 15 -10.79 7.55 -3.20
CA PHE A 15 -9.86 6.56 -3.73
C PHE A 15 -10.55 5.25 -4.12
N ASN A 16 -11.60 4.80 -3.41
CA ASN A 16 -12.39 3.63 -3.84
C ASN A 16 -12.92 3.83 -5.26
N ARG A 17 -13.54 4.99 -5.50
CA ARG A 17 -14.11 5.30 -6.80
C ARG A 17 -13.04 5.40 -7.88
N TYR A 18 -11.90 6.02 -7.56
CA TYR A 18 -10.78 6.09 -8.47
C TYR A 18 -10.28 4.70 -8.89
N ILE A 19 -10.18 3.75 -7.96
CA ILE A 19 -9.81 2.35 -8.24
C ILE A 19 -10.82 1.71 -9.21
N GLU A 20 -12.11 1.93 -8.97
CA GLU A 20 -13.18 1.43 -9.87
C GLU A 20 -13.10 2.07 -11.26
N ASP A 21 -12.85 3.39 -11.35
CA ASP A 21 -12.64 4.12 -12.60
C ASP A 21 -11.39 3.64 -13.37
N CYS A 22 -10.43 2.99 -12.68
CA CYS A 22 -9.30 2.29 -13.30
C CYS A 22 -9.67 0.91 -13.85
N GLY A 23 -10.93 0.46 -13.69
CA GLY A 23 -11.40 -0.84 -14.16
C GLY A 23 -11.10 -2.01 -13.21
N VAL A 24 -10.78 -1.72 -11.94
CA VAL A 24 -10.58 -2.69 -10.87
C VAL A 24 -11.81 -2.70 -9.96
N SER A 25 -12.45 -3.86 -9.79
CA SER A 25 -13.56 -3.98 -8.82
C SER A 25 -13.06 -3.72 -7.41
N CYS A 26 -13.68 -2.78 -6.68
CA CYS A 26 -13.19 -2.34 -5.37
C CYS A 26 -14.19 -2.68 -4.26
N GLU A 27 -13.77 -3.52 -3.30
CA GLU A 27 -14.56 -3.86 -2.11
C GLU A 27 -14.03 -3.07 -0.90
N LEU A 28 -14.92 -2.39 -0.17
CA LEU A 28 -14.54 -1.77 1.10
C LEU A 28 -14.37 -2.85 2.17
N VAL A 29 -13.19 -2.91 2.77
CA VAL A 29 -12.86 -3.78 3.91
C VAL A 29 -12.71 -2.90 5.15
N THR A 30 -13.70 -2.90 6.03
CA THR A 30 -13.63 -2.11 7.26
C THR A 30 -12.65 -2.72 8.28
N PRO A 31 -12.15 -1.95 9.28
CA PRO A 31 -11.30 -2.48 10.35
C PRO A 31 -11.94 -3.68 11.07
N HIS A 32 -13.26 -3.67 11.26
CA HIS A 32 -13.98 -4.80 11.85
C HIS A 32 -13.97 -6.04 10.96
N MET A 33 -14.20 -5.87 9.65
CA MET A 33 -14.09 -6.97 8.68
C MET A 33 -12.66 -7.51 8.62
N LEU A 34 -11.66 -6.60 8.57
CA LEU A 34 -10.25 -6.96 8.56
C LEU A 34 -9.87 -7.80 9.78
N ALA A 35 -10.31 -7.44 10.98
CA ALA A 35 -10.02 -8.16 12.21
C ALA A 35 -10.90 -9.40 12.44
N ALA A 36 -12.02 -9.53 11.71
CA ALA A 36 -12.96 -10.64 11.93
C ALA A 36 -12.39 -11.97 11.38
N PRO A 37 -12.26 -13.03 12.21
CA PRO A 37 -11.67 -14.30 11.78
C PRO A 37 -12.54 -15.04 10.74
N PHE A 38 -13.81 -14.68 10.64
CA PHE A 38 -14.78 -15.28 9.73
C PHE A 38 -14.95 -14.51 8.41
N PHE A 39 -14.39 -13.30 8.31
CA PHE A 39 -14.44 -12.55 7.06
C PHE A 39 -13.66 -13.30 5.99
N ARG A 40 -14.30 -13.50 4.86
CA ARG A 40 -13.73 -14.15 3.67
C ARG A 40 -14.11 -13.34 2.45
N SER A 41 -13.11 -12.91 1.71
CA SER A 41 -13.28 -12.31 0.39
C SER A 41 -12.20 -12.87 -0.53
N MET A 42 -12.54 -13.02 -1.81
CA MET A 42 -11.57 -13.43 -2.85
C MET A 42 -11.03 -12.16 -3.49
N LEU A 43 -9.77 -11.84 -3.25
CA LEU A 43 -9.12 -10.60 -3.68
C LEU A 43 -7.82 -10.89 -4.45
N ASN A 44 -7.48 -10.02 -5.39
CA ASN A 44 -6.18 -10.01 -6.05
C ASN A 44 -5.20 -9.08 -5.30
N CYS A 45 -5.73 -8.04 -4.66
CA CYS A 45 -4.93 -7.02 -4.02
C CYS A 45 -5.63 -6.45 -2.78
N LEU A 46 -4.85 -6.14 -1.73
CA LEU A 46 -5.26 -5.28 -0.62
C LEU A 46 -4.59 -3.93 -0.75
N ILE A 47 -5.34 -2.85 -0.50
CA ILE A 47 -4.84 -1.47 -0.56
C ILE A 47 -5.08 -0.81 0.80
N ILE A 48 -3.99 -0.39 1.45
CA ILE A 48 -3.99 0.33 2.73
C ILE A 48 -3.62 1.79 2.43
N PRO A 49 -4.59 2.71 2.45
CA PRO A 49 -4.37 4.10 2.04
C PRO A 49 -3.57 4.91 3.06
N THR A 50 -3.15 6.10 2.66
CA THR A 50 -2.48 7.10 3.51
C THR A 50 -3.28 7.37 4.78
N GLY A 51 -2.57 7.53 5.90
CA GLY A 51 -3.17 7.91 7.19
C GLY A 51 -3.60 6.74 8.06
N PHE A 52 -3.38 5.50 7.65
CA PHE A 52 -3.78 4.30 8.41
C PHE A 52 -3.20 4.24 9.83
N GLY A 53 -2.05 4.87 10.06
CA GLY A 53 -1.36 4.89 11.35
C GLY A 53 -1.81 6.03 12.29
N ASN A 54 -2.54 7.02 11.77
CA ASN A 54 -2.91 8.21 12.51
C ASN A 54 -4.30 8.05 13.14
N PRO A 55 -4.41 7.96 14.49
CA PRO A 55 -5.70 7.77 15.18
C PRO A 55 -6.66 8.96 15.03
N ALA A 56 -6.19 10.12 14.57
CA ALA A 56 -7.06 11.25 14.25
C ALA A 56 -7.85 11.03 12.94
N TYR A 57 -7.37 10.15 12.06
CA TYR A 57 -8.02 9.86 10.78
C TYR A 57 -8.82 8.55 10.82
N CYS A 58 -8.27 7.51 11.45
CA CYS A 58 -8.92 6.20 11.51
C CYS A 58 -8.37 5.33 12.66
N ARG A 59 -9.07 4.21 12.94
CA ARG A 59 -8.65 3.19 13.91
C ARG A 59 -8.17 1.91 13.24
N LEU A 60 -7.47 2.06 12.12
CA LEU A 60 -7.09 0.91 11.30
C LEU A 60 -5.88 0.15 11.84
N LEU A 61 -4.89 0.84 12.42
CA LEU A 61 -3.64 0.22 12.87
C LEU A 61 -3.83 -0.97 13.85
N PRO A 62 -4.72 -0.92 14.87
CA PRO A 62 -4.99 -2.10 15.70
C PRO A 62 -5.55 -3.30 14.94
N ALA A 63 -6.38 -3.06 13.92
CA ALA A 63 -6.95 -4.13 13.09
C ALA A 63 -5.88 -4.75 12.17
N LEU A 64 -4.97 -3.94 11.61
CA LEU A 64 -3.82 -4.41 10.84
C LEU A 64 -2.94 -5.34 11.68
N ARG A 65 -2.60 -4.92 12.91
CA ARG A 65 -1.82 -5.72 13.86
C ARG A 65 -2.50 -7.05 14.20
N ALA A 66 -3.80 -7.00 14.50
CA ALA A 66 -4.58 -8.21 14.78
C ALA A 66 -4.65 -9.18 13.59
N SER A 67 -4.48 -8.66 12.37
CA SER A 67 -4.59 -9.42 11.12
C SER A 67 -3.24 -9.69 10.44
N SER A 68 -2.12 -9.33 11.07
CA SER A 68 -0.78 -9.37 10.45
C SER A 68 -0.45 -10.74 9.82
N LYS A 69 -0.65 -11.83 10.54
CA LYS A 69 -0.42 -13.20 10.03
C LYS A 69 -1.36 -13.57 8.86
N ARG A 70 -2.58 -13.04 8.86
CA ARG A 70 -3.53 -13.30 7.77
C ARG A 70 -3.16 -12.50 6.52
N ILE A 71 -2.69 -11.27 6.70
CA ILE A 71 -2.14 -10.44 5.62
C ILE A 71 -0.90 -11.10 5.02
N GLU A 72 0.03 -11.57 5.86
CA GLU A 72 1.22 -12.30 5.43
C GLU A 72 0.83 -13.52 4.58
N LYS A 73 -0.06 -14.38 5.11
CA LYS A 73 -0.55 -15.57 4.38
C LYS A 73 -1.28 -15.24 3.08
N PHE A 74 -2.02 -14.14 3.03
CA PHE A 74 -2.66 -13.66 1.81
C PHE A 74 -1.60 -13.36 0.72
N VAL A 75 -0.52 -12.65 1.10
CA VAL A 75 0.56 -12.34 0.16
C VAL A 75 1.34 -13.60 -0.22
N GLU A 76 1.68 -14.46 0.74
CA GLU A 76 2.38 -15.73 0.45
C GLU A 76 1.63 -16.58 -0.58
N ASN A 77 0.30 -16.56 -0.56
CA ASN A 77 -0.56 -17.30 -1.48
C ASN A 77 -0.82 -16.59 -2.83
N GLY A 78 -0.24 -15.43 -3.07
CA GLY A 78 -0.25 -14.74 -4.35
C GLY A 78 -1.08 -13.45 -4.40
N GLY A 79 -1.74 -13.05 -3.32
CA GLY A 79 -2.36 -11.73 -3.24
C GLY A 79 -1.32 -10.61 -3.16
N ASN A 80 -1.58 -9.47 -3.76
CA ASN A 80 -0.70 -8.31 -3.67
C ASN A 80 -1.13 -7.34 -2.56
N LEU A 81 -0.18 -6.60 -1.99
CA LEU A 81 -0.43 -5.62 -0.95
C LEU A 81 0.20 -4.27 -1.31
N LEU A 82 -0.60 -3.21 -1.36
CA LEU A 82 -0.17 -1.84 -1.57
C LEU A 82 -0.43 -1.04 -0.29
N VAL A 83 0.62 -0.45 0.28
CA VAL A 83 0.57 0.28 1.54
C VAL A 83 1.11 1.68 1.34
N PHE A 84 0.35 2.68 1.75
CA PHE A 84 0.74 4.09 1.70
C PHE A 84 1.31 4.61 3.02
N GLY A 85 1.61 5.90 3.09
CA GLY A 85 2.16 6.57 4.26
C GLY A 85 1.27 6.47 5.50
N ALA A 86 1.87 6.23 6.66
CA ALA A 86 1.12 6.13 7.92
C ALA A 86 0.58 7.48 8.42
N ALA A 87 1.09 8.62 7.90
CA ALA A 87 0.77 10.00 8.27
C ALA A 87 0.89 10.26 9.78
N ILE A 88 1.87 9.67 10.42
CA ILE A 88 2.22 9.88 11.82
C ILE A 88 3.68 9.51 12.06
N ASN A 89 4.38 10.31 12.86
CA ASN A 89 5.76 10.00 13.25
C ASN A 89 5.77 8.96 14.39
N ARG A 90 5.70 7.68 13.99
CA ARG A 90 5.57 6.55 14.89
C ARG A 90 6.40 5.38 14.39
N ALA A 91 7.40 4.97 15.13
CA ALA A 91 8.38 3.96 14.73
C ALA A 91 7.75 2.56 14.49
N ASP A 92 6.64 2.25 15.18
CA ASP A 92 5.93 0.97 15.11
C ASP A 92 4.70 0.99 14.18
N ALA A 93 4.57 2.00 13.31
CA ALA A 93 3.41 2.10 12.42
C ALA A 93 3.31 0.95 11.41
N TYR A 94 4.42 0.32 11.08
CA TYR A 94 4.51 -0.77 10.09
C TYR A 94 4.86 -2.13 10.73
N ASP A 95 4.76 -2.30 12.05
CA ASP A 95 5.09 -3.53 12.78
C ASP A 95 4.19 -4.74 12.45
N TRP A 96 3.10 -4.51 11.75
CA TRP A 96 2.20 -5.52 11.24
C TRP A 96 2.62 -6.12 9.89
N LEU A 97 3.58 -5.52 9.20
CA LEU A 97 4.16 -6.07 7.97
C LEU A 97 5.05 -7.29 8.29
N PRO A 98 5.18 -8.25 7.35
CA PRO A 98 6.00 -9.45 7.55
C PRO A 98 7.51 -9.20 7.41
N PHE A 99 7.95 -7.96 7.34
CA PHE A 99 9.34 -7.54 7.33
C PHE A 99 9.50 -6.15 7.97
N PRO A 100 10.66 -5.85 8.57
CA PRO A 100 10.90 -4.57 9.23
C PRO A 100 10.87 -3.39 8.27
N VAL A 101 10.11 -2.36 8.64
CA VAL A 101 10.06 -1.06 7.99
C VAL A 101 9.97 0.01 9.07
N THR A 102 10.88 0.97 9.06
CA THR A 102 10.78 2.19 9.85
C THR A 102 10.31 3.35 8.98
N TYR A 103 9.57 4.27 9.58
CA TYR A 103 8.98 5.39 8.87
C TYR A 103 9.24 6.69 9.62
N HIS A 104 9.63 7.71 8.88
CA HIS A 104 9.73 9.08 9.37
C HIS A 104 8.72 9.94 8.61
N HIS A 105 7.72 10.47 9.33
CA HIS A 105 6.70 11.32 8.75
C HIS A 105 7.23 12.74 8.57
N ASP A 106 7.26 13.18 7.33
CA ASP A 106 7.71 14.52 6.94
C ASP A 106 7.11 14.85 5.56
N CYS A 107 5.99 15.58 5.59
CA CYS A 107 5.17 15.81 4.40
C CYS A 107 5.68 17.03 3.63
N HIS A 108 6.29 16.79 2.47
CA HIS A 108 6.66 17.82 1.50
C HIS A 108 6.96 17.21 0.12
N PRO A 109 6.97 18.03 -0.95
CA PRO A 109 7.34 17.56 -2.28
C PRO A 109 8.81 17.12 -2.35
N ARG A 110 9.05 16.03 -3.08
CA ARG A 110 10.38 15.44 -3.32
C ARG A 110 10.59 15.13 -4.78
N ARG A 111 11.84 15.23 -5.20
CA ARG A 111 12.30 14.60 -6.43
C ARG A 111 12.49 13.12 -6.18
N ILE A 112 11.92 12.28 -7.06
CA ILE A 112 12.01 10.81 -6.95
C ILE A 112 12.87 10.27 -8.08
N ASP A 113 13.86 9.45 -7.73
CA ASP A 113 14.58 8.65 -8.70
C ASP A 113 13.75 7.43 -9.10
N CYS A 114 13.20 7.46 -10.31
CA CYS A 114 12.41 6.40 -10.90
C CYS A 114 13.24 5.36 -11.67
N SER A 115 14.57 5.50 -11.70
CA SER A 115 15.45 4.59 -12.46
C SER A 115 15.67 3.24 -11.79
N LEU A 116 15.41 3.14 -10.50
CA LEU A 116 15.66 1.95 -9.69
C LEU A 116 14.71 0.79 -9.99
N SER A 117 13.47 1.10 -10.34
CA SER A 117 12.45 0.11 -10.66
C SER A 117 11.43 0.67 -11.64
N PRO A 118 11.02 -0.12 -12.66
CA PRO A 118 9.92 0.27 -13.54
C PRO A 118 8.59 0.44 -12.80
N VAL A 119 8.45 -0.13 -11.60
CA VAL A 119 7.27 0.03 -10.74
C VAL A 119 7.10 1.47 -10.31
N THR A 120 8.19 2.14 -9.87
CA THR A 120 8.13 3.54 -9.46
C THR A 120 7.74 4.45 -10.61
N GLY A 121 8.38 4.31 -11.77
CA GLY A 121 8.03 5.07 -12.96
C GLY A 121 6.58 4.89 -13.37
N SER A 122 6.08 3.64 -13.31
CA SER A 122 4.67 3.35 -13.60
C SER A 122 3.71 3.95 -12.57
N LEU A 123 4.08 3.94 -11.27
CA LEU A 123 3.24 4.47 -10.20
C LEU A 123 3.01 5.98 -10.36
N VAL A 124 4.04 6.72 -10.78
CA VAL A 124 4.02 8.19 -10.87
C VAL A 124 3.96 8.71 -12.31
N GLU A 125 3.62 7.87 -13.31
CA GLU A 125 3.67 8.26 -14.72
C GLU A 125 2.81 9.49 -15.09
N ASP A 126 1.78 9.78 -14.28
CA ASP A 126 0.88 10.91 -14.48
C ASP A 126 1.38 12.21 -13.80
N TYR A 127 2.55 12.17 -13.12
CA TYR A 127 3.08 13.27 -12.31
C TYR A 127 4.50 13.68 -12.74
N ASP A 128 4.90 14.89 -12.32
CA ASP A 128 6.28 15.37 -12.48
C ASP A 128 7.18 14.71 -11.42
N PRO A 129 8.11 13.81 -11.78
CA PRO A 129 8.98 13.13 -10.82
C PRO A 129 9.94 14.08 -10.08
N GLU A 130 10.10 15.32 -10.55
CA GLU A 130 10.88 16.34 -9.86
C GLU A 130 10.14 16.97 -8.67
N ASN A 131 8.80 16.78 -8.56
CA ASN A 131 7.96 17.46 -7.57
C ASN A 131 6.77 16.61 -7.14
N ILE A 132 7.01 15.46 -6.49
CA ILE A 132 5.99 14.52 -5.99
C ILE A 132 5.74 14.77 -4.51
N GLU A 133 4.49 14.96 -4.11
CA GLU A 133 4.10 15.03 -2.70
C GLU A 133 4.33 13.67 -2.03
N CYS A 134 5.08 13.69 -0.93
CA CYS A 134 5.40 12.51 -0.14
C CYS A 134 5.07 12.74 1.34
N ASP A 135 4.47 11.73 1.98
CA ASP A 135 4.12 11.79 3.41
C ASP A 135 5.33 11.57 4.33
N GLY A 136 6.48 11.16 3.79
CA GLY A 136 7.68 10.89 4.57
C GLY A 136 8.67 10.00 3.82
N ILE A 137 9.58 9.38 4.57
CA ILE A 137 10.62 8.48 4.06
C ILE A 137 10.69 7.19 4.89
N PHE A 138 11.35 6.17 4.34
CA PHE A 138 11.63 4.90 5.00
C PHE A 138 13.14 4.76 5.27
N PRO A 139 13.65 5.24 6.43
CA PRO A 139 15.08 5.29 6.72
C PRO A 139 15.73 3.90 6.90
N MET A 140 14.94 2.91 7.35
CA MET A 140 15.40 1.51 7.45
C MET A 140 14.30 0.55 7.00
N HIS A 141 14.67 -0.42 6.17
CA HIS A 141 13.75 -1.44 5.66
C HIS A 141 14.53 -2.69 5.18
N GLU A 142 13.84 -3.83 5.14
CA GLU A 142 14.37 -5.09 4.57
C GLU A 142 13.82 -5.40 3.17
N GLY A 143 13.07 -4.50 2.56
CA GLY A 143 12.64 -4.60 1.17
C GLY A 143 13.67 -3.99 0.22
N ASP A 144 13.48 -4.19 -1.09
CA ASP A 144 14.26 -3.54 -2.12
C ASP A 144 13.79 -2.11 -2.31
N ALA A 145 14.70 -1.14 -2.23
CA ALA A 145 14.38 0.25 -2.54
C ALA A 145 14.09 0.38 -4.04
N ALA A 146 12.85 0.66 -4.38
CA ALA A 146 12.38 0.79 -5.75
C ALA A 146 12.30 2.26 -6.20
N GLY A 147 12.15 3.21 -5.28
CA GLY A 147 12.18 4.64 -5.52
C GLY A 147 12.80 5.39 -4.35
N ASN A 148 13.75 6.27 -4.64
CA ASN A 148 14.48 7.06 -3.64
C ASN A 148 14.34 8.55 -3.89
N SER A 149 14.41 9.32 -2.80
CA SER A 149 14.78 10.73 -2.80
C SER A 149 16.21 10.91 -2.31
N SER A 150 16.69 12.15 -2.26
CA SER A 150 17.98 12.49 -1.61
C SER A 150 17.99 12.21 -0.11
N GLU A 151 16.83 12.03 0.52
CA GLU A 151 16.65 11.87 1.98
C GLU A 151 16.44 10.41 2.38
N GLY A 152 16.12 9.52 1.45
CA GLY A 152 15.90 8.11 1.71
C GLY A 152 14.89 7.44 0.78
N ALA A 153 14.58 6.18 1.08
CA ALA A 153 13.62 5.41 0.31
C ALA A 153 12.19 5.99 0.46
N ILE A 154 11.50 6.08 -0.65
CA ILE A 154 10.11 6.55 -0.78
C ILE A 154 9.19 5.41 -1.19
N LEU A 155 9.73 4.45 -1.93
CA LEU A 155 9.02 3.26 -2.37
C LEU A 155 9.90 2.03 -2.16
N ILE A 156 9.31 1.01 -1.52
CA ILE A 156 9.94 -0.27 -1.20
C ILE A 156 9.12 -1.38 -1.83
N GLU A 157 9.80 -2.34 -2.47
CA GLU A 157 9.22 -3.59 -2.93
C GLU A 157 9.70 -4.76 -2.09
N LYS A 158 8.83 -5.74 -1.85
CA LYS A 158 9.20 -7.04 -1.26
C LYS A 158 8.33 -8.13 -1.84
N THR A 159 8.96 -9.18 -2.36
CA THR A 159 8.26 -10.40 -2.76
C THR A 159 8.19 -11.35 -1.58
N ILE A 160 7.00 -11.88 -1.29
CA ILE A 160 6.77 -12.87 -0.23
C ILE A 160 5.92 -14.00 -0.80
N GLY A 161 6.47 -15.21 -0.83
CA GLY A 161 5.83 -16.33 -1.48
C GLY A 161 5.58 -16.04 -2.96
N LYS A 162 4.31 -16.01 -3.36
CA LYS A 162 3.89 -15.73 -4.74
C LYS A 162 3.42 -14.28 -4.96
N GLY A 163 3.18 -13.54 -3.88
CA GLY A 163 2.67 -12.17 -3.95
C GLY A 163 3.76 -11.11 -3.73
N LYS A 164 3.38 -9.88 -3.96
CA LYS A 164 4.24 -8.71 -3.84
C LYS A 164 3.65 -7.69 -2.87
N ILE A 165 4.51 -7.11 -2.03
CA ILE A 165 4.20 -5.96 -1.19
C ILE A 165 4.89 -4.73 -1.78
N ILE A 166 4.15 -3.64 -1.93
CA ILE A 166 4.67 -2.31 -2.20
C ILE A 166 4.30 -1.42 -1.03
N VAL A 167 5.30 -0.76 -0.45
CA VAL A 167 5.12 0.27 0.58
C VAL A 167 5.63 1.57 0.00
N THR A 168 4.78 2.61 0.01
CA THR A 168 5.13 3.92 -0.54
C THR A 168 4.70 5.05 0.38
N SER A 169 5.47 6.12 0.42
CA SER A 169 5.10 7.37 1.08
C SER A 169 4.58 8.43 0.09
N ILE A 170 4.46 8.09 -1.19
CA ILE A 170 3.87 8.97 -2.19
C ILE A 170 2.42 9.24 -1.80
N HIS A 171 2.05 10.53 -1.70
CA HIS A 171 0.71 10.96 -1.31
C HIS A 171 -0.28 10.91 -2.47
N GLU A 172 0.20 11.07 -3.67
CA GLU A 172 -0.58 11.09 -4.90
C GLU A 172 -1.24 9.73 -5.18
N PHE A 173 -2.37 9.75 -5.88
CA PHE A 173 -2.97 8.51 -6.34
C PHE A 173 -2.07 7.85 -7.39
N PRO A 174 -1.83 6.54 -7.30
CA PRO A 174 -1.07 5.83 -8.32
C PRO A 174 -1.72 5.97 -9.71
N SER A 175 -0.91 5.92 -10.76
CA SER A 175 -1.44 5.95 -12.12
C SER A 175 -2.47 4.83 -12.37
N ARG A 176 -3.34 5.06 -13.36
CA ARG A 176 -4.34 4.05 -13.79
C ARG A 176 -3.68 2.78 -14.28
N THR A 177 -2.58 2.93 -15.02
CA THR A 177 -1.78 1.81 -15.56
C THR A 177 -1.20 0.98 -14.43
N PHE A 178 -0.59 1.63 -13.45
CA PHE A 178 -0.04 0.95 -12.27
C PHE A 178 -1.11 0.18 -11.52
N LEU A 179 -2.21 0.82 -11.11
CA LEU A 179 -3.27 0.17 -10.33
C LEU A 179 -3.82 -1.07 -11.04
N LYS A 180 -4.15 -0.93 -12.32
CA LYS A 180 -4.65 -2.04 -13.13
C LYS A 180 -3.65 -3.19 -13.21
N THR A 181 -2.39 -2.89 -13.51
CA THR A 181 -1.34 -3.90 -13.67
C THR A 181 -1.01 -4.57 -12.34
N PHE A 182 -0.81 -3.78 -11.28
CA PHE A 182 -0.47 -4.30 -9.95
C PHE A 182 -1.57 -5.16 -9.35
N CYS A 183 -2.82 -4.71 -9.43
CA CYS A 183 -3.94 -5.52 -8.96
C CYS A 183 -4.13 -6.80 -9.81
N SER A 184 -3.96 -6.71 -11.14
CA SER A 184 -4.14 -7.87 -12.02
C SER A 184 -3.01 -8.89 -11.95
N SER A 185 -1.82 -8.50 -11.51
CA SER A 185 -0.68 -9.41 -11.33
C SER A 185 -0.80 -10.30 -10.09
N GLY A 186 -1.64 -9.93 -9.13
CA GLY A 186 -1.94 -10.78 -7.97
C GLY A 186 -2.87 -11.94 -8.35
N GLU A 187 -2.66 -13.11 -7.73
CA GLU A 187 -3.59 -14.24 -7.83
C GLU A 187 -4.87 -13.96 -7.04
N LEU A 188 -6.02 -14.45 -7.52
CA LEU A 188 -7.28 -14.36 -6.80
C LEU A 188 -7.22 -15.27 -5.56
N THR A 189 -7.00 -14.67 -4.39
CA THR A 189 -6.62 -15.34 -3.15
C THR A 189 -7.63 -15.05 -2.05
N PRO A 190 -7.99 -16.03 -1.21
CA PRO A 190 -8.86 -15.79 -0.06
C PRO A 190 -8.13 -14.93 0.98
N PHE A 191 -8.84 -13.87 1.41
CA PHE A 191 -8.42 -13.02 2.52
C PHE A 191 -9.31 -13.25 3.73
#